data_0aa44499f6297fb237cf6df3e60f83d6
#
_entry.id   0aa44499f6297fb237cf6df3e60f83d6
#
_cell.length_a   1.000
_cell.length_b   1.000
_cell.length_c   1.000
_cell.angle_alpha   90.00
_cell.angle_beta   90.00
_cell.angle_gamma   90.00
#
_symmetry.space_group_name_H-M   'P 1'
#
loop_
_entity.id
_entity.type
_entity.pdbx_description
1 polymer ?
#
loop_
_entity_poly.entity_id
_entity_poly.type
_entity_poly.pdbx_seq_one_letter_code
_entity_poly.pdbx_strand_id
1 'polypeptide(L)'
;MANRIEEVLELYQQAVLEKDVDLMLSLYCEDVVIYDVAGQWSLSGKKDLTDMVTAWFQEIGPDRVEVSYSNLEIQSSETCAFAYFDTTFSKVGFEQSVTDRFTLGLIYDKDWKIKHQHASHPMMTTY
;
A
#
# COMPACT_ATOMS: atom_id res chain seq x y z
N MET A 1 -13.06 -0.97 9.71
CA MET A 1 -12.37 -2.08 10.39
C MET A 1 -12.25 -3.24 9.44
N ALA A 2 -11.06 -3.73 9.22
CA ALA A 2 -10.85 -4.81 8.25
C ALA A 2 -10.97 -6.17 8.95
N ASN A 3 -12.11 -6.85 8.73
CA ASN A 3 -12.33 -8.21 9.23
C ASN A 3 -11.72 -9.28 8.33
N ARG A 4 -11.46 -8.91 7.08
CA ARG A 4 -10.83 -9.78 6.08
C ARG A 4 -9.67 -9.06 5.44
N ILE A 5 -8.70 -9.81 4.97
CA ILE A 5 -7.52 -9.22 4.31
C ILE A 5 -7.93 -8.45 3.05
N GLU A 6 -8.88 -8.96 2.30
CA GLU A 6 -9.39 -8.28 1.10
C GLU A 6 -9.94 -6.90 1.41
N GLU A 7 -10.51 -6.69 2.60
CA GLU A 7 -10.99 -5.37 3.01
C GLU A 7 -9.84 -4.36 3.17
N VAL A 8 -8.68 -4.81 3.61
CA VAL A 8 -7.50 -3.93 3.68
C VAL A 8 -7.18 -3.39 2.29
N LEU A 9 -7.22 -4.26 1.28
CA LEU A 9 -6.95 -3.87 -0.10
C LEU A 9 -8.02 -2.94 -0.65
N GLU A 10 -9.29 -3.20 -0.34
CA GLU A 10 -10.40 -2.34 -0.77
C GLU A 10 -10.30 -0.96 -0.11
N LEU A 11 -9.98 -0.91 1.18
CA LEU A 11 -9.83 0.34 1.90
C LEU A 11 -8.62 1.13 1.42
N TYR A 12 -7.56 0.44 1.01
CA TYR A 12 -6.40 1.10 0.40
C TYR A 12 -6.82 1.81 -0.90
N GLN A 13 -7.58 1.14 -1.75
CA GLN A 13 -8.11 1.75 -2.98
C GLN A 13 -8.93 2.99 -2.67
N GLN A 14 -9.80 2.91 -1.69
CA GLN A 14 -10.64 4.03 -1.27
C GLN A 14 -9.80 5.18 -0.74
N ALA A 15 -8.82 4.89 0.11
CA ALA A 15 -7.96 5.91 0.72
C ALA A 15 -7.19 6.70 -0.35
N VAL A 16 -6.67 6.01 -1.37
CA VAL A 16 -5.96 6.67 -2.46
C VAL A 16 -6.92 7.52 -3.30
N LEU A 17 -8.06 6.96 -3.67
CA LEU A 17 -9.04 7.66 -4.51
C LEU A 17 -9.54 8.94 -3.86
N GLU A 18 -9.80 8.89 -2.56
CA GLU A 18 -10.31 10.04 -1.78
C GLU A 18 -9.19 10.90 -1.21
N LYS A 19 -7.95 10.46 -1.32
CA LYS A 19 -6.78 11.09 -0.68
C LYS A 19 -7.01 11.27 0.82
N ASP A 20 -7.50 10.21 1.45
CA ASP A 20 -7.85 10.16 2.86
C ASP A 20 -6.66 9.63 3.66
N VAL A 21 -5.88 10.54 4.24
CA VAL A 21 -4.68 10.21 5.02
C VAL A 21 -5.03 9.33 6.22
N ASP A 22 -6.07 9.72 6.97
CA ASP A 22 -6.43 8.99 8.19
C ASP A 22 -6.86 7.55 7.88
N LEU A 23 -7.65 7.37 6.82
CA LEU A 23 -8.04 6.03 6.40
C LEU A 23 -6.83 5.20 6.01
N MET A 24 -5.92 5.77 5.22
CA MET A 24 -4.70 5.07 4.83
C MET A 24 -3.89 4.62 6.06
N LEU A 25 -3.67 5.53 7.01
CA LEU A 25 -2.89 5.22 8.20
C LEU A 25 -3.55 4.14 9.05
N SER A 26 -4.87 4.08 9.07
CA SER A 26 -5.60 3.07 9.84
C SER A 26 -5.34 1.65 9.39
N LEU A 27 -4.83 1.45 8.18
CA LEU A 27 -4.56 0.13 7.61
C LEU A 27 -3.23 -0.47 8.07
N TYR A 28 -2.39 0.30 8.76
CA TYR A 28 -1.02 -0.06 9.10
C TYR A 28 -0.84 -0.18 10.60
N CYS A 29 0.07 -1.07 11.00
CA CYS A 29 0.50 -1.18 12.40
C CYS A 29 1.32 0.04 12.80
N GLU A 30 1.33 0.36 14.10
CA GLU A 30 2.12 1.48 14.62
C GLU A 30 3.61 1.34 14.30
N ASP A 31 4.13 0.12 14.30
CA ASP A 31 5.54 -0.19 14.09
C ASP A 31 5.81 -0.74 12.69
N VAL A 32 5.01 -0.35 11.72
CA VAL A 32 5.16 -0.81 10.33
C VAL A 32 6.55 -0.47 9.78
N VAL A 33 7.08 -1.37 8.96
CA VAL A 33 8.30 -1.13 8.19
C VAL A 33 7.98 -1.31 6.71
N ILE A 34 8.36 -0.34 5.90
CA ILE A 34 8.12 -0.36 4.45
C ILE A 34 9.45 -0.22 3.73
N TYR A 35 9.68 -1.08 2.75
CA TYR A 35 10.87 -1.04 1.91
C TYR A 35 10.56 -0.43 0.55
N ASP A 36 11.56 0.24 -0.04
CA ASP A 36 11.55 0.73 -1.43
C ASP A 36 10.39 1.67 -1.73
N VAL A 37 10.06 2.54 -0.79
CA VAL A 37 8.95 3.47 -0.97
C VAL A 37 9.47 4.90 -1.19
N ALA A 38 8.93 5.58 -2.20
CA ALA A 38 9.21 6.99 -2.50
C ALA A 38 10.72 7.29 -2.62
N GLY A 39 11.48 6.35 -3.19
CA GLY A 39 12.92 6.51 -3.36
C GLY A 39 13.74 6.32 -2.10
N GLN A 40 13.11 5.94 -0.99
CA GLN A 40 13.80 5.69 0.27
C GLN A 40 14.06 4.20 0.46
N TRP A 41 15.20 3.88 1.07
CA TRP A 41 15.59 2.51 1.38
C TRP A 41 14.56 1.83 2.29
N SER A 42 14.16 2.52 3.33
CA SER A 42 13.12 2.04 4.23
C SER A 42 12.46 3.19 4.96
N LEU A 43 11.28 2.90 5.48
CA LEU A 43 10.46 3.82 6.26
C LEU A 43 9.95 3.04 7.46
N SER A 44 10.05 3.61 8.65
CA SER A 44 9.71 2.93 9.89
C SER A 44 8.72 3.73 10.73
N GLY A 45 7.62 3.09 11.09
CA GLY A 45 6.63 3.64 12.01
C GLY A 45 5.62 4.58 11.36
N LYS A 46 4.55 4.83 12.10
CA LYS A 46 3.45 5.64 11.58
C LYS A 46 3.80 7.10 11.36
N LYS A 47 4.75 7.65 12.11
CA LYS A 47 5.15 9.04 11.89
C LYS A 47 5.76 9.20 10.49
N ASP A 48 6.70 8.35 10.12
CA ASP A 48 7.31 8.38 8.80
C ASP A 48 6.26 8.10 7.71
N LEU A 49 5.36 7.16 7.98
CA LEU A 49 4.28 6.83 7.06
C LEU A 49 3.35 8.03 6.86
N THR A 50 3.02 8.74 7.93
CA THR A 50 2.17 9.93 7.85
C THR A 50 2.79 10.97 6.93
N ASP A 51 4.07 11.24 7.11
CA ASP A 51 4.78 12.23 6.29
C ASP A 51 4.78 11.81 4.82
N MET A 52 5.04 10.55 4.53
CA MET A 52 5.08 10.04 3.16
C MET A 52 3.69 10.10 2.50
N VAL A 53 2.66 9.63 3.17
CA VAL A 53 1.30 9.60 2.63
C VAL A 53 0.79 11.02 2.40
N THR A 54 1.03 11.92 3.35
CA THR A 54 0.63 13.31 3.23
C THR A 54 1.28 13.97 2.00
N ALA A 55 2.59 13.77 1.84
CA ALA A 55 3.32 14.33 0.70
C ALA A 55 2.82 13.73 -0.63
N TRP A 56 2.57 12.42 -0.67
CA TRP A 56 2.07 11.75 -1.86
C TRP A 56 0.71 12.30 -2.28
N PHE A 57 -0.22 12.40 -1.33
CA PHE A 57 -1.57 12.88 -1.63
C PHE A 57 -1.57 14.35 -2.06
N GLN A 58 -0.67 15.16 -1.49
CA GLN A 58 -0.48 16.55 -1.92
C GLN A 58 0.07 16.61 -3.35
N GLU A 59 0.98 15.71 -3.69
CA GLU A 59 1.56 15.67 -5.04
C GLU A 59 0.51 15.26 -6.09
N ILE A 60 -0.43 14.38 -5.75
CA ILE A 60 -1.54 14.06 -6.65
C ILE A 60 -2.36 15.33 -6.91
N GLY A 61 -2.51 16.20 -5.91
CA GLY A 61 -3.20 17.48 -6.05
C GLY A 61 -4.68 17.30 -6.39
N PRO A 62 -5.20 18.03 -7.40
CA PRO A 62 -6.62 17.95 -7.77
C PRO A 62 -6.96 16.69 -8.56
N ASP A 63 -5.96 15.97 -9.06
CA ASP A 63 -6.19 14.76 -9.83
C ASP A 63 -6.67 13.62 -8.93
N ARG A 64 -7.20 12.58 -9.56
CA ARG A 64 -7.65 11.37 -8.87
C ARG A 64 -6.84 10.19 -9.38
N VAL A 65 -6.48 9.29 -8.47
CA VAL A 65 -5.74 8.08 -8.80
C VAL A 65 -6.59 6.87 -8.42
N GLU A 66 -6.76 5.97 -9.36
CA GLU A 66 -7.41 4.69 -9.13
C GLU A 66 -6.35 3.62 -8.94
N VAL A 67 -6.58 2.74 -7.98
CA VAL A 67 -5.72 1.60 -7.70
C VAL A 67 -6.45 0.33 -8.11
N SER A 68 -5.77 -0.51 -8.86
CA SER A 68 -6.29 -1.84 -9.22
C SER A 68 -5.25 -2.90 -8.93
N TYR A 69 -5.72 -4.12 -8.70
CA TYR A 69 -4.85 -5.25 -8.37
C TYR A 69 -5.00 -6.37 -9.39
N SER A 70 -3.92 -7.11 -9.59
CA SER A 70 -3.92 -8.32 -10.41
C SER A 70 -2.98 -9.36 -9.80
N ASN A 71 -3.20 -10.62 -10.15
CA ASN A 71 -2.37 -11.75 -9.71
C ASN A 71 -2.30 -11.87 -8.18
N LEU A 72 -3.43 -11.63 -7.50
CA LEU A 72 -3.49 -11.62 -6.04
C LEU A 72 -3.43 -13.04 -5.48
N GLU A 73 -2.51 -13.24 -4.53
CA GLU A 73 -2.40 -14.46 -3.73
C GLU A 73 -2.33 -14.09 -2.26
N ILE A 74 -3.13 -14.76 -1.45
CA ILE A 74 -3.17 -14.56 0.00
C ILE A 74 -3.00 -15.90 0.68
N GLN A 75 -2.14 -15.93 1.68
CA GLN A 75 -1.95 -17.09 2.55
C GLN A 75 -2.09 -16.62 3.99
N SER A 76 -2.97 -17.23 4.76
CA SER A 76 -3.24 -16.73 6.11
C SER A 76 -3.41 -17.82 7.14
N SER A 77 -3.07 -17.48 8.38
CA SER A 77 -3.46 -18.20 9.58
C SER A 77 -4.39 -17.30 10.38
N GLU A 78 -4.70 -17.67 11.63
CA GLU A 78 -5.61 -16.87 12.47
C GLU A 78 -5.03 -15.51 12.85
N THR A 79 -3.70 -15.38 12.93
CA THR A 79 -3.06 -14.19 13.48
C THR A 79 -2.13 -13.48 12.51
N CYS A 80 -1.72 -14.12 11.44
CA CYS A 80 -0.83 -13.49 10.49
C CYS A 80 -1.07 -14.01 9.08
N ALA A 81 -0.62 -13.22 8.11
CA ALA A 81 -0.79 -13.53 6.71
C ALA A 81 0.29 -12.87 5.88
N PHE A 82 0.48 -13.38 4.68
CA PHE A 82 1.16 -12.62 3.64
C PHE A 82 0.26 -12.57 2.40
N ALA A 83 0.44 -11.51 1.64
CA ALA A 83 -0.23 -11.35 0.35
C ALA A 83 0.78 -10.78 -0.63
N TYR A 84 0.69 -11.21 -1.89
CA TYR A 84 1.46 -10.57 -2.94
C TYR A 84 0.59 -10.40 -4.18
N PHE A 85 0.87 -9.35 -4.93
CA PHE A 85 0.04 -8.95 -6.06
C PHE A 85 0.73 -7.85 -6.85
N ASP A 86 0.21 -7.60 -8.04
CA ASP A 86 0.59 -6.43 -8.82
C ASP A 86 -0.40 -5.30 -8.54
N THR A 87 0.11 -4.10 -8.32
CA THR A 87 -0.71 -2.91 -8.07
C THR A 87 -0.51 -1.93 -9.20
N THR A 88 -1.60 -1.50 -9.81
CA THR A 88 -1.57 -0.50 -10.87
C THR A 88 -2.20 0.79 -10.38
N PHE A 89 -1.46 1.89 -10.50
CA PHE A 89 -1.91 3.24 -10.18
C PHE A 89 -2.19 3.97 -11.50
N SER A 90 -3.41 4.45 -11.67
CA SER A 90 -3.83 5.13 -12.89
C SER A 90 -4.48 6.47 -12.57
N LYS A 91 -4.02 7.56 -13.19
CA LYS A 91 -4.70 8.84 -13.07
C LYS A 91 -5.97 8.83 -13.91
N VAL A 92 -7.09 9.19 -13.28
CA VAL A 92 -8.38 9.27 -13.96
C VAL A 92 -8.31 10.33 -15.06
N GLY A 93 -8.66 9.95 -16.28
CA GLY A 93 -8.64 10.86 -17.43
C GLY A 93 -7.30 10.91 -18.16
N PHE A 94 -6.31 10.13 -17.73
CA PHE A 94 -5.00 10.05 -18.37
C PHE A 94 -4.72 8.62 -18.80
N GLU A 95 -3.93 8.45 -19.84
CA GLU A 95 -3.54 7.11 -20.32
C GLU A 95 -2.41 6.48 -19.51
N GLN A 96 -1.68 7.29 -18.77
CA GLN A 96 -0.51 6.84 -18.04
C GLN A 96 -0.89 6.02 -16.81
N SER A 97 -0.18 4.93 -16.60
CA SER A 97 -0.30 4.12 -15.40
C SER A 97 1.06 3.58 -14.99
N VAL A 98 1.18 3.23 -13.71
CA VAL A 98 2.38 2.64 -13.15
C VAL A 98 1.98 1.36 -12.43
N THR A 99 2.70 0.28 -12.68
CA THR A 99 2.46 -1.00 -12.02
C THR A 99 3.67 -1.39 -11.20
N ASP A 100 3.45 -1.67 -9.92
CA ASP A 100 4.46 -2.15 -9.00
C ASP A 100 4.07 -3.53 -8.48
N ARG A 101 5.05 -4.32 -8.06
CA ARG A 101 4.81 -5.57 -7.35
C ARG A 101 4.81 -5.29 -5.84
N PHE A 102 3.77 -5.75 -5.17
CA PHE A 102 3.61 -5.57 -3.73
C PHE A 102 3.68 -6.91 -3.02
N THR A 103 4.35 -6.91 -1.87
CA THR A 103 4.24 -7.99 -0.88
C THR A 103 3.88 -7.36 0.45
N LEU A 104 2.85 -7.90 1.09
CA LEU A 104 2.39 -7.44 2.40
C LEU A 104 2.53 -8.55 3.42
N GLY A 105 3.07 -8.21 4.59
CA GLY A 105 2.92 -9.01 5.79
C GLY A 105 1.85 -8.37 6.65
N LEU A 106 0.86 -9.14 7.07
CA LEU A 106 -0.27 -8.63 7.85
C LEU A 106 -0.40 -9.38 9.16
N ILE A 107 -0.91 -8.69 10.17
CA ILE A 107 -1.23 -9.32 11.44
C ILE A 107 -2.69 -9.00 11.80
N TYR A 108 -3.30 -9.91 12.56
CA TYR A 108 -4.64 -9.74 13.08
C TYR A 108 -4.58 -9.49 14.58
N ASP A 109 -5.07 -8.32 14.99
CA ASP A 109 -5.27 -7.95 16.39
C ASP A 109 -6.49 -7.03 16.41
N LYS A 110 -7.66 -7.61 16.61
CA LYS A 110 -8.98 -6.97 16.50
C LYS A 110 -9.41 -6.71 15.07
N ASP A 111 -8.47 -6.40 14.19
CA ASP A 111 -8.65 -6.29 12.74
C ASP A 111 -7.33 -6.59 12.04
N TRP A 112 -7.39 -6.76 10.72
CA TRP A 112 -6.20 -6.99 9.92
C TRP A 112 -5.49 -5.68 9.65
N LYS A 113 -4.17 -5.64 9.88
CA LYS A 113 -3.33 -4.47 9.61
C LYS A 113 -2.03 -4.89 8.95
N ILE A 114 -1.50 -3.98 8.15
CA ILE A 114 -0.23 -4.20 7.46
C ILE A 114 0.92 -3.97 8.44
N LYS A 115 1.72 -5.00 8.65
CA LYS A 115 2.92 -4.97 9.47
C LYS A 115 4.15 -4.62 8.66
N HIS A 116 4.18 -5.08 7.42
CA HIS A 116 5.31 -4.87 6.51
C HIS A 116 4.80 -4.77 5.08
N GLN A 117 5.44 -3.92 4.31
CA GLN A 117 5.12 -3.74 2.90
C GLN A 117 6.41 -3.58 2.12
N HIS A 118 6.48 -4.22 0.98
CA HIS A 118 7.58 -4.05 0.03
C HIS A 118 6.98 -3.90 -1.36
N ALA A 119 7.25 -2.77 -2.00
CA ALA A 119 6.78 -2.48 -3.34
C ALA A 119 7.99 -2.22 -4.23
N SER A 120 8.03 -2.81 -5.42
CA SER A 120 9.22 -2.66 -6.26
C SER A 120 8.92 -2.83 -7.73
N HIS A 121 9.82 -2.26 -8.53
CA HIS A 121 10.02 -2.61 -9.94
C HIS A 121 11.26 -3.49 -10.05
N PRO A 122 11.35 -4.33 -11.09
CA PRO A 122 12.60 -5.04 -11.33
C PRO A 122 13.72 -4.06 -11.62
N MET A 123 14.86 -4.27 -10.97
CA MET A 123 16.05 -3.49 -11.26
C MET A 123 16.69 -4.01 -12.55
N MET A 124 16.98 -3.11 -13.47
CA MET A 124 17.73 -3.44 -14.67
C MET A 124 19.22 -3.48 -14.31
N THR A 125 19.83 -4.65 -14.40
CA THR A 125 21.26 -4.80 -14.17
C THR A 125 21.95 -5.20 -15.46
N THR A 126 23.09 -4.57 -15.72
CA THR A 126 23.96 -4.93 -16.83
C THR A 126 25.29 -5.40 -16.25
N TYR A 127 25.53 -6.68 -16.34
CA TYR A 127 26.81 -7.25 -15.95
C TYR A 127 27.59 -7.65 -17.18
#